data_32b825880ed61a3491585e4fdc8199a2
#
_entry.id   32b825880ed61a3491585e4fdc8199a2
#
_cell.length_a   1.000
_cell.length_b   1.000
_cell.length_c   1.000
_cell.angle_alpha   90.00
_cell.angle_beta   90.00
_cell.angle_gamma   90.00
#
_symmetry.space_group_name_H-M   'P 1'
#
loop_
_entity.id
_entity.type
_entity.pdbx_description
1 polymer ?
#
loop_
_entity_poly.entity_id
_entity_poly.type
_entity_poly.pdbx_seq_one_letter_code
_entity_poly.pdbx_strand_id
1 'polypeptide(L)'
;MTKYQYYKIDKPYKTIYYFLKDSGFSENYITNLRKVLGNIKVNDEEVTIRHSLNIGDMLAINSNPNNKTTIMHCIIPLDIVYEDKYYLLINKPSGLPCMPSRSHYTCNLAGAICYYMDGKEPDFTLRIVNRLDKDTAGIVIVAKDSISQKEIKNIKKTYYALCEGAIDSDLVIDKKIKTISYGKLNINKREVSDDGKDATTYVHP
;
A
#
# COMPACT_ATOMS: atom_id res chain seq x y z
N MET A 1 0.94 -14.10 16.92
CA MET A 1 -0.51 -14.41 17.09
C MET A 1 -1.27 -13.90 15.88
N THR A 2 -2.18 -14.70 15.33
CA THR A 2 -3.03 -14.27 14.22
C THR A 2 -3.93 -13.12 14.68
N LYS A 3 -3.87 -11.99 13.99
CA LYS A 3 -4.66 -10.80 14.30
C LYS A 3 -5.95 -10.84 13.48
N TYR A 4 -7.10 -10.96 14.15
CA TYR A 4 -8.42 -10.95 13.49
C TYR A 4 -9.06 -9.58 13.53
N GLN A 5 -9.80 -9.26 12.45
CA GLN A 5 -10.78 -8.19 12.41
C GLN A 5 -12.17 -8.81 12.42
N TYR A 6 -13.06 -8.23 13.21
CA TYR A 6 -14.42 -8.72 13.43
C TYR A 6 -15.45 -7.83 12.74
N TYR A 7 -16.44 -8.48 12.12
CA TYR A 7 -17.57 -7.83 11.46
C TYR A 7 -18.87 -8.46 11.91
N LYS A 8 -19.77 -7.66 12.47
CA LYS A 8 -21.14 -8.08 12.72
C LYS A 8 -21.94 -7.96 11.43
N ILE A 9 -22.56 -9.02 11.00
CA ILE A 9 -23.29 -9.08 9.72
C ILE A 9 -24.69 -8.50 9.90
N ASP A 10 -25.02 -7.47 9.13
CA ASP A 10 -26.27 -6.71 9.16
C ASP A 10 -27.24 -7.07 8.02
N LYS A 11 -26.77 -7.71 6.96
CA LYS A 11 -27.57 -8.26 5.85
C LYS A 11 -27.01 -9.62 5.42
N PRO A 12 -27.86 -10.52 4.85
CA PRO A 12 -27.39 -11.83 4.44
C PRO A 12 -26.50 -11.74 3.18
N TYR A 13 -25.51 -12.63 3.11
CA TYR A 13 -24.66 -12.78 1.92
C TYR A 13 -24.61 -14.25 1.50
N LYS A 14 -24.72 -14.47 0.19
CA LYS A 14 -24.65 -15.84 -0.38
C LYS A 14 -23.34 -16.53 0.00
N THR A 15 -22.24 -15.79 0.09
CA THR A 15 -20.94 -16.28 0.59
C THR A 15 -20.11 -15.14 1.20
N ILE A 16 -19.13 -15.49 2.02
CA ILE A 16 -18.13 -14.56 2.56
C ILE A 16 -17.40 -13.81 1.43
N TYR A 17 -17.18 -14.47 0.28
CA TYR A 17 -16.57 -13.82 -0.88
C TYR A 17 -17.34 -12.55 -1.31
N TYR A 18 -18.67 -12.61 -1.39
CA TYR A 18 -19.48 -11.46 -1.78
C TYR A 18 -19.46 -10.36 -0.72
N PHE A 19 -19.47 -10.71 0.56
CA PHE A 19 -19.26 -9.73 1.63
C PHE A 19 -17.92 -8.99 1.48
N LEU A 20 -16.83 -9.73 1.25
CA LEU A 20 -15.49 -9.15 1.11
C LEU A 20 -15.40 -8.25 -0.12
N LYS A 21 -16.01 -8.62 -1.23
CA LYS A 21 -16.07 -7.79 -2.45
C LYS A 21 -16.87 -6.52 -2.23
N ASP A 22 -18.05 -6.62 -1.65
CA ASP A 22 -18.94 -5.51 -1.32
C ASP A 22 -18.25 -4.55 -0.31
N SER A 23 -17.49 -5.11 0.63
CA SER A 23 -16.66 -4.37 1.58
C SER A 23 -15.37 -3.76 0.97
N GLY A 24 -15.08 -3.97 -0.33
CA GLY A 24 -13.95 -3.36 -1.04
C GLY A 24 -12.59 -4.02 -0.79
N PHE A 25 -12.54 -5.29 -0.37
CA PHE A 25 -11.28 -6.04 -0.27
C PHE A 25 -10.74 -6.42 -1.65
N SER A 26 -9.41 -6.37 -1.82
CA SER A 26 -8.74 -6.72 -3.07
C SER A 26 -8.78 -8.24 -3.33
N GLU A 27 -8.79 -8.63 -4.63
CA GLU A 27 -8.71 -10.04 -5.02
C GLU A 27 -7.47 -10.76 -4.46
N ASN A 28 -6.35 -10.05 -4.37
CA ASN A 28 -5.12 -10.62 -3.80
C ASN A 28 -5.29 -10.95 -2.32
N TYR A 29 -5.91 -10.07 -1.54
CA TYR A 29 -6.23 -10.33 -0.14
C TYR A 29 -7.17 -11.53 0.02
N ILE A 30 -8.27 -11.55 -0.75
CA ILE A 30 -9.26 -12.64 -0.76
C ILE A 30 -8.59 -13.97 -1.13
N THR A 31 -7.70 -13.96 -2.13
CA THR A 31 -6.93 -15.15 -2.54
C THR A 31 -6.04 -15.65 -1.42
N ASN A 32 -5.39 -14.76 -0.67
CA ASN A 32 -4.53 -15.14 0.45
C ASN A 32 -5.34 -15.67 1.65
N LEU A 33 -6.51 -15.11 1.93
CA LEU A 33 -7.41 -15.64 2.96
C LEU A 33 -7.77 -17.13 2.73
N ARG A 34 -7.97 -17.54 1.47
CA ARG A 34 -8.34 -18.92 1.11
C ARG A 34 -7.24 -19.95 1.30
N LYS A 35 -5.97 -19.53 1.36
CA LYS A 35 -4.82 -20.44 1.37
C LYS A 35 -4.64 -21.21 2.67
N VAL A 36 -5.11 -20.68 3.79
CA VAL A 36 -4.89 -21.25 5.11
C VAL A 36 -6.23 -21.37 5.84
N LEU A 37 -6.52 -22.55 6.30
CA LEU A 37 -7.67 -22.81 7.18
C LEU A 37 -7.44 -22.05 8.50
N GLY A 38 -8.51 -21.48 9.06
CA GLY A 38 -8.43 -20.62 10.24
C GLY A 38 -8.26 -19.12 9.92
N ASN A 39 -7.95 -18.73 8.69
CA ASN A 39 -7.96 -17.32 8.32
C ASN A 39 -9.36 -16.67 8.36
N ILE A 40 -10.41 -17.47 8.33
CA ILE A 40 -11.80 -17.04 8.32
C ILE A 40 -12.57 -17.85 9.38
N LYS A 41 -13.31 -17.16 10.24
CA LYS A 41 -14.19 -17.75 11.22
C LYS A 41 -15.55 -17.08 11.19
N VAL A 42 -16.60 -17.85 11.43
CA VAL A 42 -17.96 -17.34 11.67
C VAL A 42 -18.43 -17.92 13.00
N ASN A 43 -18.82 -17.05 13.93
CA ASN A 43 -19.23 -17.42 15.30
C ASN A 43 -18.17 -18.32 15.99
N ASP A 44 -16.87 -17.98 15.80
CA ASP A 44 -15.68 -18.69 16.27
C ASP A 44 -15.38 -20.05 15.60
N GLU A 45 -16.22 -20.52 14.69
CA GLU A 45 -15.98 -21.72 13.90
C GLU A 45 -15.18 -21.41 12.63
N GLU A 46 -14.17 -22.22 12.33
CA GLU A 46 -13.36 -22.09 11.13
C GLU A 46 -14.17 -22.50 9.89
N VAL A 47 -14.25 -21.59 8.93
CA VAL A 47 -15.03 -21.78 7.71
C VAL A 47 -14.24 -21.44 6.46
N THR A 48 -14.76 -21.85 5.32
CA THR A 48 -14.20 -21.46 4.03
C THR A 48 -14.89 -20.19 3.50
N ILE A 49 -14.26 -19.55 2.53
CA ILE A 49 -14.81 -18.33 1.87
C ILE A 49 -16.16 -18.56 1.17
N ARG A 50 -16.55 -19.84 0.97
CA ARG A 50 -17.84 -20.22 0.37
C ARG A 50 -18.97 -20.29 1.36
N HIS A 51 -18.70 -20.16 2.66
CA HIS A 51 -19.70 -20.17 3.72
C HIS A 51 -20.65 -18.97 3.55
N SER A 52 -21.96 -19.20 3.73
CA SER A 52 -22.99 -18.15 3.70
C SER A 52 -22.94 -17.34 5.00
N LEU A 53 -23.38 -16.10 4.94
CA LEU A 53 -23.50 -15.25 6.12
C LEU A 53 -24.97 -14.86 6.33
N ASN A 54 -25.42 -14.99 7.56
CA ASN A 54 -26.75 -14.60 8.01
C ASN A 54 -26.69 -13.33 8.85
N ILE A 55 -27.80 -12.64 8.97
CA ILE A 55 -27.91 -11.48 9.87
C ILE A 55 -27.59 -11.92 11.30
N GLY A 56 -26.73 -11.17 11.97
CA GLY A 56 -26.31 -11.42 13.34
C GLY A 56 -25.02 -12.24 13.46
N ASP A 57 -24.54 -12.90 12.39
CA ASP A 57 -23.27 -13.63 12.42
C ASP A 57 -22.10 -12.69 12.77
N MET A 58 -21.14 -13.24 13.52
CA MET A 58 -19.87 -12.58 13.79
C MET A 58 -18.78 -13.19 12.88
N LEU A 59 -18.43 -12.46 11.83
CA LEU A 59 -17.35 -12.85 10.92
C LEU A 59 -16.01 -12.33 11.45
N ALA A 60 -15.04 -13.21 11.61
CA ALA A 60 -13.65 -12.88 11.93
C ALA A 60 -12.76 -13.23 10.74
N ILE A 61 -11.97 -12.28 10.27
CA ILE A 61 -11.00 -12.48 9.17
C ILE A 61 -9.60 -12.09 9.61
N ASN A 62 -8.62 -12.90 9.22
CA ASN A 62 -7.21 -12.60 9.47
C ASN A 62 -6.79 -11.32 8.75
N SER A 63 -6.33 -10.32 9.48
CA SER A 63 -5.88 -9.04 8.92
C SER A 63 -4.59 -9.15 8.11
N ASN A 64 -3.78 -10.22 8.33
CA ASN A 64 -2.51 -10.48 7.65
C ASN A 64 -2.43 -11.93 7.12
N PRO A 65 -3.23 -12.32 6.12
CA PRO A 65 -3.29 -13.71 5.64
C PRO A 65 -2.04 -14.16 4.88
N ASN A 66 -1.09 -13.28 4.62
CA ASN A 66 0.16 -13.59 3.91
C ASN A 66 1.35 -13.04 4.70
N ASN A 67 2.04 -13.93 5.44
CA ASN A 67 3.00 -13.56 6.48
C ASN A 67 4.47 -13.55 6.00
N LYS A 68 4.77 -13.61 4.69
CA LYS A 68 6.15 -13.64 4.24
C LYS A 68 6.44 -12.52 3.26
N THR A 69 7.23 -11.57 3.71
CA THR A 69 7.88 -10.57 2.85
C THR A 69 9.25 -11.11 2.44
N THR A 70 9.49 -11.26 1.15
CA THR A 70 10.80 -11.72 0.59
C THR A 70 11.76 -10.56 0.33
N ILE A 71 11.51 -9.39 0.93
CA ILE A 71 12.36 -8.21 0.78
C ILE A 71 13.58 -8.35 1.68
N MET A 72 14.77 -8.17 1.08
CA MET A 72 16.02 -8.19 1.81
C MET A 72 16.05 -7.05 2.83
N HIS A 73 16.41 -7.36 4.06
CA HIS A 73 16.56 -6.37 5.11
C HIS A 73 17.72 -5.41 4.81
N CYS A 74 17.56 -4.17 5.17
CA CYS A 74 18.56 -3.12 5.01
C CYS A 74 18.67 -2.32 6.30
N ILE A 75 19.88 -2.19 6.84
CA ILE A 75 20.12 -1.46 8.10
C ILE A 75 20.32 0.02 7.76
N ILE A 76 19.21 0.75 7.67
CA ILE A 76 19.19 2.22 7.49
C ILE A 76 18.34 2.80 8.62
N PRO A 77 18.80 3.84 9.33
CA PRO A 77 17.97 4.57 10.28
C PRO A 77 16.70 5.11 9.60
N LEU A 78 15.56 4.91 10.23
CA LEU A 78 14.28 5.46 9.77
C LEU A 78 13.97 6.74 10.55
N ASP A 79 13.66 7.81 9.84
CA ASP A 79 13.10 9.03 10.42
C ASP A 79 11.59 8.83 10.56
N ILE A 80 11.16 8.32 11.73
CA ILE A 80 9.78 7.98 12.03
C ILE A 80 9.06 9.22 12.54
N VAL A 81 8.10 9.71 11.77
CA VAL A 81 7.28 10.89 12.12
C VAL A 81 6.11 10.51 13.02
N TYR A 82 5.54 9.32 12.79
CA TYR A 82 4.41 8.81 13.55
C TYR A 82 4.36 7.29 13.50
N GLU A 83 4.00 6.66 14.60
CA GLU A 83 3.75 5.23 14.67
C GLU A 83 2.62 4.93 15.65
N ASP A 84 1.65 4.12 15.22
CA ASP A 84 0.63 3.53 16.08
C ASP A 84 0.47 2.02 15.78
N LYS A 85 -0.61 1.41 16.24
CA LYS A 85 -0.88 -0.01 15.98
C LYS A 85 -1.29 -0.31 14.54
N TYR A 86 -1.64 0.71 13.73
CA TYR A 86 -2.19 0.57 12.38
C TYR A 86 -1.24 1.09 11.32
N TYR A 87 -0.50 2.17 11.63
CA TYR A 87 0.29 2.92 10.64
C TYR A 87 1.69 3.22 11.15
N LEU A 88 2.59 3.37 10.19
CA LEU A 88 3.94 3.88 10.37
C LEU A 88 4.16 4.94 9.27
N LEU A 89 4.44 6.19 9.68
CA LEU A 89 4.74 7.30 8.80
C LEU A 89 6.22 7.62 8.88
N ILE A 90 6.88 7.63 7.74
CA ILE A 90 8.33 7.79 7.64
C ILE A 90 8.65 8.99 6.76
N ASN A 91 9.49 9.88 7.21
CA ASN A 91 10.08 10.93 6.40
C ASN A 91 11.22 10.32 5.57
N LYS A 92 10.93 9.95 4.32
CA LYS A 92 11.92 9.35 3.43
C LYS A 92 12.93 10.39 2.96
N PRO A 93 14.23 10.17 3.13
CA PRO A 93 15.24 11.07 2.57
C PRO A 93 15.26 11.01 1.03
N SER A 94 15.77 12.06 0.40
CA SER A 94 16.15 12.04 -1.01
C SER A 94 17.25 10.99 -1.25
N GLY A 95 17.30 10.44 -2.46
CA GLY A 95 18.29 9.43 -2.85
C GLY A 95 17.96 7.98 -2.45
N LEU A 96 16.93 7.76 -1.61
CA LEU A 96 16.51 6.42 -1.18
C LEU A 96 15.28 5.95 -1.97
N PRO A 97 15.36 4.84 -2.74
CA PRO A 97 14.20 4.28 -3.41
C PRO A 97 13.22 3.63 -2.42
N CYS A 98 11.91 3.74 -2.68
CA CYS A 98 10.88 3.14 -1.82
C CYS A 98 10.88 1.61 -1.87
N MET A 99 11.13 1.02 -3.03
CA MET A 99 11.04 -0.43 -3.28
C MET A 99 12.31 -0.96 -3.91
N PRO A 100 12.60 -2.27 -3.76
CA PRO A 100 13.69 -2.91 -4.48
C PRO A 100 13.56 -2.70 -6.00
N SER A 101 14.68 -2.47 -6.66
CA SER A 101 14.82 -2.43 -8.10
C SER A 101 16.12 -3.12 -8.52
N ARG A 102 16.31 -3.36 -9.81
CA ARG A 102 17.54 -4.03 -10.31
C ARG A 102 18.82 -3.32 -9.85
N SER A 103 18.81 -1.99 -9.80
CA SER A 103 19.96 -1.17 -9.38
C SER A 103 20.01 -0.88 -7.86
N HIS A 104 18.95 -1.18 -7.12
CA HIS A 104 18.82 -0.87 -5.68
C HIS A 104 18.17 -2.05 -4.95
N TYR A 105 18.71 -3.24 -5.16
CA TYR A 105 18.14 -4.46 -4.59
C TYR A 105 18.39 -4.54 -3.07
N THR A 106 19.57 -4.15 -2.63
CA THR A 106 20.01 -4.29 -1.23
C THR A 106 19.68 -3.10 -0.33
N CYS A 107 19.56 -1.89 -0.90
CA CYS A 107 19.39 -0.66 -0.14
C CYS A 107 18.18 0.12 -0.62
N ASN A 108 17.09 0.04 0.15
CA ASN A 108 15.82 0.68 -0.15
C ASN A 108 14.97 0.82 1.13
N LEU A 109 13.98 1.72 1.10
CA LEU A 109 13.11 1.98 2.24
C LEU A 109 12.34 0.73 2.68
N ALA A 110 11.86 -0.08 1.74
CA ALA A 110 11.13 -1.31 2.03
C ALA A 110 11.96 -2.28 2.89
N GLY A 111 13.24 -2.46 2.55
CA GLY A 111 14.18 -3.29 3.33
C GLY A 111 14.43 -2.74 4.74
N ALA A 112 14.54 -1.41 4.87
CA ALA A 112 14.72 -0.76 6.17
C ALA A 112 13.49 -0.91 7.05
N ILE A 113 12.28 -0.78 6.48
CA ILE A 113 11.02 -1.00 7.19
C ILE A 113 10.90 -2.46 7.64
N CYS A 114 11.21 -3.42 6.76
CA CYS A 114 11.17 -4.85 7.12
C CYS A 114 12.14 -5.15 8.28
N TYR A 115 13.35 -4.61 8.25
CA TYR A 115 14.33 -4.75 9.33
C TYR A 115 13.80 -4.16 10.66
N TYR A 116 13.23 -2.96 10.61
CA TYR A 116 12.66 -2.29 11.79
C TYR A 116 11.50 -3.05 12.41
N MET A 117 10.66 -3.65 11.57
CA MET A 117 9.44 -4.35 12.00
C MET A 117 9.72 -5.80 12.44
N ASP A 118 10.79 -6.43 11.95
CA ASP A 118 11.11 -7.85 12.26
C ASP A 118 11.31 -8.08 13.76
N GLY A 119 11.93 -7.15 14.46
CA GLY A 119 12.10 -7.21 15.92
C GLY A 119 10.85 -6.85 16.73
N LYS A 120 9.81 -6.27 16.09
CA LYS A 120 8.60 -5.78 16.76
C LYS A 120 7.36 -6.62 16.46
N GLU A 121 7.16 -6.96 15.19
CA GLU A 121 6.00 -7.70 14.70
C GLU A 121 6.48 -8.80 13.72
N PRO A 122 6.81 -10.02 14.20
CA PRO A 122 7.35 -11.10 13.35
C PRO A 122 6.45 -11.51 12.19
N ASP A 123 5.14 -11.27 12.31
CA ASP A 123 4.14 -11.55 11.27
C ASP A 123 3.86 -10.33 10.37
N PHE A 124 4.71 -9.29 10.43
CA PHE A 124 4.54 -8.08 9.62
C PHE A 124 4.65 -8.39 8.13
N THR A 125 3.73 -7.83 7.38
CA THR A 125 3.78 -7.82 5.91
C THR A 125 3.82 -6.39 5.42
N LEU A 126 4.85 -6.04 4.66
CA LEU A 126 5.04 -4.69 4.15
C LEU A 126 3.88 -4.23 3.26
N ARG A 127 3.27 -3.09 3.58
CA ARG A 127 2.19 -2.45 2.83
C ARG A 127 2.44 -0.95 2.73
N ILE A 128 3.22 -0.56 1.74
CA ILE A 128 3.43 0.86 1.42
C ILE A 128 2.17 1.39 0.74
N VAL A 129 1.55 2.39 1.34
CA VAL A 129 0.29 2.99 0.87
C VAL A 129 0.54 3.98 -0.26
N ASN A 130 1.57 4.84 -0.13
CA ASN A 130 1.99 5.78 -1.16
C ASN A 130 3.48 5.60 -1.44
N ARG A 131 3.89 5.93 -2.66
CA ARG A 131 5.29 5.89 -3.06
C ARG A 131 5.76 7.29 -3.43
N LEU A 132 7.03 7.53 -3.17
CA LEU A 132 7.79 8.66 -3.66
C LEU A 132 8.91 8.14 -4.57
N ASP A 133 9.32 8.95 -5.53
CA ASP A 133 10.46 8.64 -6.37
C ASP A 133 11.76 8.66 -5.53
N LYS A 134 12.83 8.08 -6.08
CA LYS A 134 14.11 7.95 -5.37
C LYS A 134 14.58 9.29 -4.80
N ASP A 135 14.59 10.32 -5.64
CA ASP A 135 15.16 11.63 -5.30
C ASP A 135 14.14 12.62 -4.68
N THR A 136 12.89 12.17 -4.52
CA THR A 136 11.85 12.91 -3.79
C THR A 136 11.91 12.56 -2.31
N ALA A 137 12.08 13.56 -1.44
CA ALA A 137 11.95 13.41 0.01
C ALA A 137 10.50 13.59 0.45
N GLY A 138 10.15 13.14 1.66
CA GLY A 138 8.86 13.38 2.29
C GLY A 138 8.18 12.14 2.84
N ILE A 139 6.90 12.25 3.18
CA ILE A 139 6.16 11.25 3.95
C ILE A 139 5.78 10.03 3.10
N VAL A 140 6.20 8.87 3.59
CA VAL A 140 5.74 7.56 3.12
C VAL A 140 4.91 6.93 4.23
N ILE A 141 3.71 6.49 3.87
CA ILE A 141 2.74 5.85 4.76
C ILE A 141 2.84 4.34 4.55
N VAL A 142 2.99 3.61 5.65
CA VAL A 142 2.97 2.15 5.71
C VAL A 142 1.80 1.71 6.56
N ALA A 143 0.95 0.86 6.04
CA ALA A 143 -0.09 0.20 6.82
C ALA A 143 0.45 -1.10 7.42
N LYS A 144 0.18 -1.35 8.69
CA LYS A 144 0.67 -2.53 9.42
C LYS A 144 -0.16 -3.78 9.15
N ASP A 145 -1.37 -3.62 8.59
CA ASP A 145 -2.21 -4.74 8.15
C ASP A 145 -3.03 -4.38 6.89
N SER A 146 -3.66 -5.39 6.29
CA SER A 146 -4.41 -5.23 5.03
C SER A 146 -5.68 -4.40 5.18
N ILE A 147 -6.25 -4.37 6.38
CA ILE A 147 -7.49 -3.65 6.67
C ILE A 147 -7.18 -2.17 6.77
N SER A 148 -6.15 -1.82 7.56
CA SER A 148 -5.65 -0.45 7.66
C SER A 148 -5.23 0.11 6.30
N GLN A 149 -4.60 -0.71 5.44
CA GLN A 149 -4.28 -0.31 4.07
C GLN A 149 -5.53 0.03 3.26
N LYS A 150 -6.59 -0.74 3.39
CA LYS A 150 -7.86 -0.54 2.68
C LYS A 150 -8.59 0.73 3.14
N GLU A 151 -8.47 1.08 4.42
CA GLU A 151 -9.16 2.24 5.01
C GLU A 151 -8.61 3.57 4.50
N ILE A 152 -7.32 3.60 4.12
CA ILE A 152 -6.74 4.82 3.55
C ILE A 152 -7.21 4.98 2.10
N LYS A 153 -8.03 6.02 1.87
CA LYS A 153 -8.53 6.40 0.56
C LYS A 153 -8.25 7.89 0.30
N ASN A 154 -8.12 8.25 -0.97
CA ASN A 154 -8.08 9.65 -1.42
C ASN A 154 -6.97 10.49 -0.74
N ILE A 155 -5.73 10.00 -0.74
CA ILE A 155 -4.60 10.74 -0.20
C ILE A 155 -4.36 11.98 -1.07
N LYS A 156 -4.53 13.17 -0.48
CA LYS A 156 -4.05 14.42 -1.09
C LYS A 156 -2.54 14.53 -0.88
N LYS A 157 -1.83 14.92 -1.93
CA LYS A 157 -0.38 15.08 -1.89
C LYS A 157 -0.03 16.50 -2.32
N THR A 158 0.70 17.19 -1.48
CA THR A 158 1.30 18.48 -1.80
C THR A 158 2.81 18.29 -1.90
N TYR A 159 3.40 18.86 -2.94
CA TYR A 159 4.85 18.81 -3.17
C TYR A 159 5.40 20.23 -3.20
N TYR A 160 6.58 20.39 -2.63
CA TYR A 160 7.38 21.60 -2.83
C TYR A 160 8.48 21.27 -3.82
N ALA A 161 8.63 22.14 -4.84
CA ALA A 161 9.65 21.97 -5.86
C ALA A 161 10.37 23.29 -6.11
N LEU A 162 11.69 23.22 -6.27
CA LEU A 162 12.47 24.34 -6.75
C LEU A 162 12.53 24.25 -8.28
N CYS A 163 12.09 25.29 -8.97
CA CYS A 163 12.05 25.35 -10.42
C CYS A 163 13.01 26.43 -10.95
N GLU A 164 13.50 26.25 -12.16
CA GLU A 164 14.19 27.32 -12.90
C GLU A 164 13.18 28.33 -13.45
N GLY A 165 13.51 29.63 -13.39
CA GLY A 165 12.63 30.73 -13.81
C GLY A 165 11.69 31.19 -12.70
N ALA A 166 10.67 32.00 -13.09
CA ALA A 166 9.67 32.54 -12.18
C ALA A 166 8.28 32.03 -12.58
N ILE A 167 7.46 31.75 -11.59
CA ILE A 167 6.03 31.45 -11.74
C ILE A 167 5.32 32.53 -10.93
N ASP A 168 4.63 33.44 -11.62
CA ASP A 168 4.06 34.64 -10.97
C ASP A 168 2.60 34.52 -10.59
N SER A 169 1.96 33.41 -10.96
CA SER A 169 0.54 33.14 -10.65
C SER A 169 0.25 31.64 -10.68
N ASP A 170 -0.87 31.27 -10.07
CA ASP A 170 -1.41 29.92 -10.12
C ASP A 170 -1.55 29.44 -11.57
N LEU A 171 -1.16 28.20 -11.81
CA LEU A 171 -1.36 27.60 -13.13
C LEU A 171 -1.83 26.14 -13.02
N VAL A 172 -2.51 25.70 -14.06
CA VAL A 172 -2.95 24.31 -14.20
C VAL A 172 -2.25 23.72 -15.42
N ILE A 173 -1.47 22.66 -15.19
CA ILE A 173 -0.84 21.89 -16.25
C ILE A 173 -1.70 20.65 -16.49
N ASP A 174 -2.48 20.64 -17.56
CA ASP A 174 -3.33 19.51 -17.94
C ASP A 174 -2.80 18.91 -19.24
N LYS A 175 -2.09 17.80 -19.14
CA LYS A 175 -1.42 17.12 -20.24
C LYS A 175 -1.48 15.61 -20.06
N LYS A 176 -1.70 14.89 -21.16
CA LYS A 176 -1.60 13.43 -21.15
C LYS A 176 -0.14 13.00 -21.15
N ILE A 177 0.18 11.99 -20.32
CA ILE A 177 1.54 11.50 -20.15
C ILE A 177 1.61 10.02 -20.51
N LYS A 178 2.55 9.69 -21.42
CA LYS A 178 2.87 8.33 -21.85
C LYS A 178 4.22 7.89 -21.29
N THR A 179 4.33 6.59 -21.01
CA THR A 179 5.61 5.96 -20.71
C THR A 179 6.19 5.39 -21.99
N ILE A 180 7.36 5.85 -22.39
CA ILE A 180 8.12 5.32 -23.51
C ILE A 180 9.28 4.49 -22.97
N SER A 181 9.36 3.23 -23.43
CA SER A 181 10.47 2.35 -23.11
C SER A 181 11.51 2.38 -24.21
N TYR A 182 12.70 2.80 -23.88
CA TYR A 182 13.83 2.84 -24.84
C TYR A 182 14.59 1.50 -24.82
N GLY A 183 14.25 0.64 -25.77
CA GLY A 183 15.02 -0.51 -26.21
C GLY A 183 15.54 -1.47 -25.11
N LYS A 184 16.69 -2.06 -25.36
CA LYS A 184 17.35 -3.07 -24.53
C LYS A 184 17.79 -2.58 -23.12
N LEU A 185 17.80 -1.28 -22.88
CA LEU A 185 18.26 -0.68 -21.61
C LEU A 185 17.18 -0.58 -20.54
N ASN A 186 15.91 -0.92 -20.85
CA ASN A 186 14.77 -0.80 -19.92
C ASN A 186 14.66 0.61 -19.26
N ILE A 187 15.05 1.66 -19.96
CA ILE A 187 14.87 3.05 -19.52
C ILE A 187 13.46 3.45 -19.88
N ASN A 188 12.66 3.77 -18.88
CA ASN A 188 11.32 4.30 -19.03
C ASN A 188 11.35 5.82 -18.89
N LYS A 189 11.01 6.55 -19.96
CA LYS A 189 10.86 8.01 -19.95
C LYS A 189 9.37 8.38 -19.96
N ARG A 190 9.03 9.47 -19.30
CA ARG A 190 7.69 10.04 -19.33
C ARG A 190 7.69 11.19 -20.34
N GLU A 191 6.74 11.19 -21.27
CA GLU A 191 6.59 12.22 -22.28
C GLU A 191 5.14 12.63 -22.42
N VAL A 192 4.91 13.89 -22.78
CA VAL A 192 3.58 14.39 -23.14
C VAL A 192 3.19 13.76 -24.48
N SER A 193 2.00 13.17 -24.57
CA SER A 193 1.52 12.49 -25.76
C SER A 193 0.00 12.37 -25.74
N ASP A 194 -0.66 12.61 -26.87
CA ASP A 194 -2.12 12.58 -26.97
C ASP A 194 -2.75 11.20 -26.67
N ASP A 195 -1.99 10.12 -26.85
CA ASP A 195 -2.36 8.76 -26.49
C ASP A 195 -1.90 8.36 -25.08
N GLY A 196 -1.46 9.32 -24.26
CA GLY A 196 -1.07 9.16 -22.87
C GLY A 196 -2.26 9.06 -21.91
N LYS A 197 -1.96 8.85 -20.64
CA LYS A 197 -2.93 8.92 -19.55
C LYS A 197 -3.10 10.37 -19.11
N ASP A 198 -4.34 10.76 -18.80
CA ASP A 198 -4.64 12.07 -18.27
C ASP A 198 -3.81 12.34 -17.00
N ALA A 199 -3.22 13.53 -16.91
CA ALA A 199 -2.44 13.98 -15.78
C ALA A 199 -2.59 15.49 -15.61
N THR A 200 -3.06 15.90 -14.43
CA THR A 200 -3.29 17.30 -14.08
C THR A 200 -2.43 17.66 -12.87
N THR A 201 -1.71 18.77 -12.97
CA THR A 201 -0.92 19.34 -11.86
C THR A 201 -1.37 20.77 -11.62
N TYR A 202 -1.71 21.08 -10.39
CA TYR A 202 -1.98 22.44 -9.92
C TYR A 202 -0.70 23.00 -9.32
N VAL A 203 -0.29 24.16 -9.74
CA VAL A 203 0.92 24.85 -9.26
C VAL A 203 0.51 26.15 -8.59
N HIS A 204 0.99 26.33 -7.37
CA HIS A 204 0.83 27.54 -6.57
C HIS A 204 2.24 28.04 -6.24
N PRO A 205 2.65 29.24 -6.73
CA PRO A 205 3.97 29.79 -6.48
C PRO A 205 4.17 30.24 -5.03
#